data_19361f746e7d7fb22ccef7055860f76e
#
_entry.id   19361f746e7d7fb22ccef7055860f76e
#
_cell.length_a   1.000
_cell.length_b   1.000
_cell.length_c   1.000
_cell.angle_alpha   90.00
_cell.angle_beta   90.00
_cell.angle_gamma   90.00
#
_symmetry.space_group_name_H-M   'P 1'
#
loop_
_entity.id
_entity.type
_entity.pdbx_description
1 polymer ?
#
loop_
_entity_poly.entity_id
_entity_poly.type
_entity_poly.pdbx_seq_one_letter_code
_entity_poly.pdbx_strand_id
1 'polypeptide(L)'
;MNRQTVNDTFSLQIPDSFEPVSAEELHSLSRGSDPYRWGVRDRENRRMILVLWKQYPALLVRIAGLKTIVSRNEQLTRKVYEGHDYRLLGFSSLQAGDEEAEGYRFSYSTDGVAQVMNSFLVKDGSTVYSFLCCGREETADADQETFRQILGSLQYI
;
A
#
# COMPACT_ATOMS: atom_id res chain seq x y z
N MET A 1 9.62 7.08 17.12
CA MET A 1 8.78 6.15 16.37
C MET A 1 7.63 5.67 17.22
N ASN A 2 6.44 5.65 16.63
CA ASN A 2 5.23 5.19 17.30
C ASN A 2 4.74 3.89 16.68
N ARG A 3 4.28 2.98 17.52
CA ARG A 3 3.63 1.77 17.04
C ARG A 3 2.13 2.03 16.90
N GLN A 4 1.61 1.83 15.71
CA GLN A 4 0.18 2.04 15.39
C GLN A 4 -0.48 0.75 14.97
N THR A 5 -1.73 0.58 15.39
CA THR A 5 -2.51 -0.61 15.12
C THR A 5 -3.35 -0.41 13.86
N VAL A 6 -3.40 -1.44 13.03
CA VAL A 6 -4.24 -1.47 11.82
C VAL A 6 -5.26 -2.59 11.97
N ASN A 7 -6.56 -2.24 11.94
CA ASN A 7 -7.69 -3.18 12.00
C ASN A 7 -7.63 -4.14 13.21
N ASP A 8 -7.05 -3.72 14.32
CA ASP A 8 -6.87 -4.57 15.51
C ASP A 8 -6.19 -5.92 15.22
N THR A 9 -5.53 -6.05 14.07
CA THR A 9 -4.93 -7.29 13.61
C THR A 9 -3.41 -7.27 13.74
N PHE A 10 -2.80 -6.17 13.36
CA PHE A 10 -1.35 -6.02 13.44
C PHE A 10 -0.98 -4.58 13.76
N SER A 11 0.29 -4.37 14.08
CA SER A 11 0.83 -3.04 14.32
C SER A 11 2.05 -2.81 13.45
N LEU A 12 2.32 -1.54 13.18
CA LEU A 12 3.47 -1.06 12.41
C LEU A 12 4.20 0.00 13.21
N GLN A 13 5.52 0.03 13.12
CA GLN A 13 6.31 1.13 13.65
C GLN A 13 6.37 2.25 12.62
N ILE A 14 5.81 3.40 12.99
CA ILE A 14 5.67 4.55 12.09
C ILE A 14 6.57 5.69 12.57
N PRO A 15 7.41 6.29 11.72
CA PRO A 15 8.19 7.46 12.10
C PRO A 15 7.31 8.62 12.60
N ASP A 16 7.87 9.42 13.52
CA ASP A 16 7.11 10.49 14.17
C ASP A 16 6.66 11.60 13.23
N SER A 17 7.27 11.71 12.06
CA SER A 17 6.88 12.69 11.03
C SER A 17 5.54 12.37 10.38
N PHE A 18 5.05 11.13 10.50
CA PHE A 18 3.73 10.75 9.98
C PHE A 18 2.63 11.09 10.97
N GLU A 19 1.51 11.57 10.43
CA GLU A 19 0.30 11.83 11.20
C GLU A 19 -0.88 11.05 10.63
N PRO A 20 -1.87 10.69 11.43
CA PRO A 20 -3.04 9.96 10.93
C PRO A 20 -3.82 10.75 9.88
N VAL A 21 -4.36 10.03 8.90
CA VAL A 21 -5.30 10.58 7.92
C VAL A 21 -6.72 10.36 8.43
N SER A 22 -7.55 11.40 8.40
CA SER A 22 -8.93 11.31 8.89
C SER A 22 -9.79 10.40 7.99
N ALA A 23 -10.89 9.88 8.54
CA ALA A 23 -11.83 9.06 7.78
C ALA A 23 -12.40 9.82 6.57
N GLU A 24 -12.65 11.12 6.72
CA GLU A 24 -13.14 11.98 5.65
C GLU A 24 -12.11 12.09 4.52
N GLU A 25 -10.85 12.31 4.86
CA GLU A 25 -9.78 12.37 3.87
C GLU A 25 -9.55 11.03 3.19
N LEU A 26 -9.62 9.92 3.93
CA LEU A 26 -9.51 8.58 3.36
C LEU A 26 -10.57 8.35 2.30
N HIS A 27 -11.80 8.79 2.58
CA HIS A 27 -12.91 8.67 1.63
C HIS A 27 -12.63 9.50 0.37
N SER A 28 -12.18 10.74 0.52
CA SER A 28 -11.90 11.62 -0.62
C SER A 28 -10.71 11.16 -1.47
N LEU A 29 -9.76 10.46 -0.88
CA LEU A 29 -8.61 9.92 -1.58
C LEU A 29 -8.90 8.61 -2.31
N SER A 30 -10.02 7.97 -1.99
CA SER A 30 -10.36 6.67 -2.56
C SER A 30 -10.64 6.77 -4.06
N ARG A 31 -10.01 5.90 -4.83
CA ARG A 31 -10.22 5.75 -6.26
C ARG A 31 -10.71 4.33 -6.51
N GLY A 32 -11.70 4.16 -7.35
CA GLY A 32 -12.31 2.85 -7.58
C GLY A 32 -13.36 2.50 -6.52
N SER A 33 -13.68 1.20 -6.41
CA SER A 33 -14.81 0.74 -5.60
C SER A 33 -14.49 0.49 -4.13
N ASP A 34 -13.21 0.26 -3.80
CA ASP A 34 -12.80 -0.10 -2.46
C ASP A 34 -12.24 1.13 -1.73
N PRO A 35 -12.86 1.57 -0.63
CA PRO A 35 -12.36 2.73 0.12
C PRO A 35 -11.12 2.39 0.93
N TYR A 36 -10.23 3.37 1.09
CA TYR A 36 -9.14 3.26 2.05
C TYR A 36 -9.70 3.25 3.47
N ARG A 37 -9.15 2.42 4.33
CA ARG A 37 -9.66 2.23 5.70
C ARG A 37 -8.71 2.73 6.78
N TRP A 38 -7.45 2.92 6.45
CA TRP A 38 -6.43 3.40 7.37
C TRP A 38 -5.38 4.16 6.58
N GLY A 39 -4.76 5.16 7.19
CA GLY A 39 -3.69 5.88 6.53
C GLY A 39 -2.93 6.80 7.46
N VAL A 40 -1.67 7.05 7.08
CA VAL A 40 -0.79 8.03 7.71
C VAL A 40 -0.10 8.85 6.64
N ARG A 41 0.17 10.10 6.95
CA ARG A 41 0.75 11.06 6.01
C ARG A 41 1.94 11.76 6.63
N ASP A 42 2.99 11.90 5.85
CA ASP A 42 4.16 12.71 6.17
C ASP A 42 4.16 13.92 5.23
N ARG A 43 3.61 15.04 5.70
CA ARG A 43 3.46 16.25 4.88
C ARG A 43 4.80 16.86 4.51
N GLU A 44 5.74 16.83 5.43
CA GLU A 44 7.06 17.41 5.23
C GLU A 44 7.81 16.72 4.09
N ASN A 45 7.77 15.40 4.06
CA ASN A 45 8.45 14.59 3.06
C ASN A 45 7.54 14.18 1.89
N ARG A 46 6.30 14.66 1.87
CA ARG A 46 5.32 14.47 0.79
C ARG A 46 5.11 13.01 0.44
N ARG A 47 4.88 12.19 1.45
CA ARG A 47 4.62 10.76 1.28
C ARG A 47 3.46 10.32 2.15
N MET A 48 2.85 9.21 1.77
CA MET A 48 1.63 8.73 2.42
C MET A 48 1.56 7.21 2.33
N ILE A 49 1.03 6.60 3.39
CA ILE A 49 0.73 5.17 3.40
C ILE A 49 -0.78 5.04 3.61
N LEU A 50 -1.41 4.33 2.70
CA LEU A 50 -2.84 4.02 2.77
C LEU A 50 -3.01 2.51 2.81
N VAL A 51 -3.99 2.06 3.56
CA VAL A 51 -4.27 0.63 3.69
C VAL A 51 -5.75 0.38 3.45
N LEU A 52 -6.03 -0.62 2.64
CA LEU A 52 -7.37 -1.17 2.51
C LEU A 52 -7.28 -2.68 2.69
N TRP A 53 -8.39 -3.30 3.02
CA TRP A 53 -8.45 -4.74 3.15
C TRP A 53 -9.83 -5.25 2.77
N LYS A 54 -9.87 -6.46 2.28
CA LYS A 54 -11.13 -7.13 1.95
C LYS A 54 -10.99 -8.63 2.08
N GLN A 55 -12.13 -9.27 2.24
CA GLN A 55 -12.21 -10.72 2.31
C GLN A 55 -12.22 -11.31 0.91
N TYR A 56 -11.46 -12.38 0.73
CA TYR A 56 -11.50 -13.20 -0.46
C TYR A 56 -12.02 -14.59 -0.08
N PRO A 57 -12.61 -15.33 -1.01
CA PRO A 57 -12.92 -16.74 -0.74
C PRO A 57 -11.65 -17.48 -0.33
N ALA A 58 -11.71 -18.19 0.79
CA ALA A 58 -10.54 -18.90 1.35
C ALA A 58 -9.89 -19.83 0.34
N LEU A 59 -10.72 -20.49 -0.49
CA LEU A 59 -10.25 -21.37 -1.55
C LEU A 59 -9.43 -20.62 -2.60
N LEU A 60 -9.85 -19.42 -2.97
CA LEU A 60 -9.14 -18.60 -3.94
C LEU A 60 -7.76 -18.22 -3.42
N VAL A 61 -7.66 -17.77 -2.17
CA VAL A 61 -6.38 -17.38 -1.55
C VAL A 61 -5.43 -18.59 -1.48
N ARG A 62 -5.98 -19.76 -1.14
CA ARG A 62 -5.19 -20.99 -1.00
C ARG A 62 -4.68 -21.51 -2.34
N ILE A 63 -5.53 -21.52 -3.36
CA ILE A 63 -5.20 -22.11 -4.68
C ILE A 63 -4.43 -21.15 -5.57
N ALA A 64 -4.95 -19.93 -5.71
CA ALA A 64 -4.35 -18.96 -6.62
C ALA A 64 -3.04 -18.37 -6.11
N GLY A 65 -2.91 -18.25 -4.79
CA GLY A 65 -1.74 -17.64 -4.17
C GLY A 65 -1.72 -16.13 -4.29
N LEU A 66 -0.83 -15.51 -3.51
CA LEU A 66 -0.76 -14.05 -3.40
C LEU A 66 -0.26 -13.40 -4.70
N LYS A 67 0.66 -14.03 -5.42
CA LYS A 67 1.20 -13.50 -6.68
C LYS A 67 0.13 -13.35 -7.75
N THR A 68 -0.81 -14.28 -7.82
CA THR A 68 -1.92 -14.20 -8.76
C THR A 68 -2.86 -13.04 -8.41
N ILE A 69 -3.13 -12.85 -7.11
CA ILE A 69 -3.96 -11.74 -6.63
C ILE A 69 -3.28 -10.40 -6.95
N VAL A 70 -1.97 -10.32 -6.75
CA VAL A 70 -1.18 -9.12 -7.06
C VAL A 70 -1.24 -8.79 -8.54
N SER A 71 -1.07 -9.78 -9.42
CA SER A 71 -1.13 -9.57 -10.85
C SER A 71 -2.49 -9.03 -11.29
N ARG A 72 -3.56 -9.57 -10.73
CA ARG A 72 -4.92 -9.11 -10.99
C ARG A 72 -5.15 -7.70 -10.46
N ASN A 73 -4.63 -7.42 -9.27
CA ASN A 73 -4.71 -6.11 -8.64
C ASN A 73 -4.00 -5.05 -9.50
N GLU A 74 -2.82 -5.38 -10.07
CA GLU A 74 -2.10 -4.47 -10.96
C GLU A 74 -2.94 -4.12 -12.19
N GLN A 75 -3.61 -5.10 -12.79
CA GLN A 75 -4.45 -4.85 -13.96
C GLN A 75 -5.61 -3.91 -13.65
N LEU A 76 -6.22 -4.05 -12.47
CA LEU A 76 -7.29 -3.16 -12.03
C LEU A 76 -6.75 -1.74 -11.75
N THR A 77 -5.59 -1.65 -11.13
CA THR A 77 -4.92 -0.37 -10.84
C THR A 77 -4.58 0.36 -12.13
N ARG A 78 -4.11 -0.36 -13.14
CA ARG A 78 -3.80 0.21 -14.45
C ARG A 78 -5.02 0.92 -15.05
N LYS A 79 -6.20 0.35 -14.89
CA LYS A 79 -7.45 0.96 -15.36
C LYS A 79 -7.81 2.21 -14.57
N VAL A 80 -7.63 2.19 -13.25
CA VAL A 80 -7.92 3.32 -12.36
C VAL A 80 -7.06 4.53 -12.73
N TYR A 81 -5.80 4.30 -13.07
CA TYR A 81 -4.85 5.36 -13.42
C TYR A 81 -4.71 5.60 -14.92
N GLU A 82 -5.64 5.05 -15.72
CA GLU A 82 -5.70 5.33 -17.15
C GLU A 82 -5.88 6.83 -17.38
N GLY A 83 -5.05 7.42 -18.24
CA GLY A 83 -5.04 8.87 -18.45
C GLY A 83 -4.18 9.65 -17.46
N HIS A 84 -3.49 8.98 -16.55
CA HIS A 84 -2.59 9.59 -15.56
C HIS A 84 -1.12 9.17 -15.77
N ASP A 85 -0.72 8.92 -17.00
CA ASP A 85 0.66 8.51 -17.35
C ASP A 85 1.12 7.25 -16.61
N TYR A 86 0.24 6.29 -16.43
CA TYR A 86 0.56 5.04 -15.74
C TYR A 86 1.71 4.31 -16.43
N ARG A 87 2.73 3.91 -15.64
CA ARG A 87 3.83 3.08 -16.10
C ARG A 87 4.19 2.08 -15.02
N LEU A 88 4.08 0.79 -15.35
CA LEU A 88 4.52 -0.26 -14.44
C LEU A 88 6.05 -0.28 -14.38
N LEU A 89 6.61 -0.21 -13.17
CA LEU A 89 8.05 -0.24 -12.94
C LEU A 89 8.55 -1.65 -12.60
N GLY A 90 7.69 -2.52 -12.15
CA GLY A 90 8.03 -3.92 -11.89
C GLY A 90 7.26 -4.54 -10.75
N PHE A 91 7.36 -5.87 -10.65
CA PHE A 91 6.84 -6.65 -9.54
C PHE A 91 7.99 -6.96 -8.59
N SER A 92 7.69 -7.04 -7.30
CA SER A 92 8.70 -7.35 -6.29
C SER A 92 8.06 -7.95 -5.06
N SER A 93 8.88 -8.48 -4.16
CA SER A 93 8.45 -8.93 -2.85
C SER A 93 9.30 -8.26 -1.79
N LEU A 94 8.76 -8.17 -0.58
CA LEU A 94 9.50 -7.68 0.57
C LEU A 94 9.02 -8.38 1.83
N GLN A 95 9.83 -8.26 2.89
CA GLN A 95 9.50 -8.87 4.17
C GLN A 95 8.60 -7.93 4.97
N ALA A 96 7.42 -8.41 5.36
CA ALA A 96 6.47 -7.70 6.21
C ALA A 96 6.37 -8.49 7.54
N GLY A 97 7.22 -8.12 8.51
CA GLY A 97 7.36 -8.94 9.72
C GLY A 97 7.86 -10.33 9.37
N ASP A 98 7.13 -11.37 9.79
CA ASP A 98 7.45 -12.76 9.48
C ASP A 98 6.81 -13.24 8.17
N GLU A 99 6.02 -12.38 7.52
CA GLU A 99 5.33 -12.72 6.28
C GLU A 99 6.04 -12.12 5.08
N GLU A 100 5.89 -12.77 3.92
CA GLU A 100 6.35 -12.20 2.67
C GLU A 100 5.20 -11.46 2.00
N ALA A 101 5.42 -10.18 1.70
CA ALA A 101 4.48 -9.36 0.94
C ALA A 101 4.87 -9.40 -0.53
N GLU A 102 3.87 -9.51 -1.40
CA GLU A 102 4.05 -9.45 -2.84
C GLU A 102 3.46 -8.16 -3.36
N GLY A 103 4.11 -7.53 -4.33
CA GLY A 103 3.63 -6.26 -4.81
C GLY A 103 4.19 -5.82 -6.14
N TYR A 104 3.88 -4.59 -6.47
CA TYR A 104 4.33 -3.95 -7.70
C TYR A 104 4.52 -2.46 -7.44
N ARG A 105 5.25 -1.84 -8.33
CA ARG A 105 5.61 -0.45 -8.28
C ARG A 105 5.25 0.20 -9.61
N PHE A 106 4.67 1.38 -9.56
CA PHE A 106 4.33 2.10 -10.78
C PHE A 106 4.49 3.61 -10.60
N SER A 107 4.72 4.31 -11.70
CA SER A 107 4.72 5.77 -11.74
C SER A 107 3.43 6.27 -12.37
N TYR A 108 3.01 7.46 -11.98
CA TYR A 108 1.83 8.12 -12.50
C TYR A 108 1.94 9.62 -12.26
N SER A 109 1.04 10.38 -12.87
CA SER A 109 1.00 11.84 -12.68
C SER A 109 -0.38 12.27 -12.20
N THR A 110 -0.40 13.19 -11.23
CA THR A 110 -1.63 13.83 -10.76
C THR A 110 -1.41 15.33 -10.76
N ASP A 111 -2.24 16.07 -11.48
CA ASP A 111 -2.15 17.54 -11.60
C ASP A 111 -0.74 17.99 -11.99
N GLY A 112 -0.11 17.28 -12.91
CA GLY A 112 1.22 17.59 -13.42
C GLY A 112 2.37 17.20 -12.49
N VAL A 113 2.08 16.51 -11.39
CA VAL A 113 3.10 16.05 -10.44
C VAL A 113 3.36 14.57 -10.63
N ALA A 114 4.64 14.22 -10.92
CA ALA A 114 5.06 12.84 -11.08
C ALA A 114 5.21 12.17 -9.71
N GLN A 115 4.58 11.00 -9.56
CA GLN A 115 4.57 10.24 -8.32
C GLN A 115 4.92 8.76 -8.57
N VAL A 116 5.36 8.08 -7.53
CA VAL A 116 5.61 6.65 -7.55
C VAL A 116 4.79 6.01 -6.43
N MET A 117 4.09 4.94 -6.79
CA MET A 117 3.29 4.15 -5.86
C MET A 117 3.91 2.76 -5.73
N ASN A 118 4.06 2.31 -4.49
CA ASN A 118 4.38 0.92 -4.17
C ASN A 118 3.11 0.31 -3.58
N SER A 119 2.65 -0.78 -4.16
CA SER A 119 1.47 -1.51 -3.69
C SER A 119 1.90 -2.91 -3.28
N PHE A 120 1.76 -3.23 -1.99
CA PHE A 120 2.14 -4.53 -1.45
C PHE A 120 0.94 -5.19 -0.78
N LEU A 121 0.79 -6.47 -1.03
CA LEU A 121 -0.30 -7.27 -0.49
C LEU A 121 0.24 -8.24 0.55
N VAL A 122 -0.47 -8.30 1.68
CA VAL A 122 -0.21 -9.25 2.77
C VAL A 122 -1.52 -9.96 3.07
N LYS A 123 -1.46 -11.26 3.25
CA LYS A 123 -2.66 -12.04 3.60
C LYS A 123 -2.67 -12.41 5.08
N ASP A 124 -3.85 -12.38 5.68
CA ASP A 124 -4.13 -12.92 7.00
C ASP A 124 -5.38 -13.78 6.89
N GLY A 125 -5.18 -15.10 6.78
CA GLY A 125 -6.28 -16.01 6.48
C GLY A 125 -6.88 -15.70 5.12
N SER A 126 -8.18 -15.40 5.08
CA SER A 126 -8.89 -15.02 3.86
C SER A 126 -8.96 -13.51 3.64
N THR A 127 -8.40 -12.71 4.55
CA THR A 127 -8.34 -11.26 4.42
C THR A 127 -7.04 -10.87 3.73
N VAL A 128 -7.13 -10.04 2.70
CA VAL A 128 -5.97 -9.50 2.00
C VAL A 128 -5.87 -8.02 2.27
N TYR A 129 -4.73 -7.61 2.81
CA TYR A 129 -4.40 -6.23 3.10
C TYR A 129 -3.57 -5.65 1.96
N SER A 130 -3.97 -4.50 1.45
CA SER A 130 -3.21 -3.75 0.45
C SER A 130 -2.61 -2.52 1.08
N PHE A 131 -1.28 -2.44 1.06
CA PHE A 131 -0.52 -1.28 1.53
C PHE A 131 -0.09 -0.47 0.31
N LEU A 132 -0.59 0.76 0.22
CA LEU A 132 -0.26 1.66 -0.86
C LEU A 132 0.63 2.77 -0.31
N CYS A 133 1.88 2.74 -0.72
CA CYS A 133 2.90 3.67 -0.24
C CYS A 133 3.26 4.61 -1.39
N CYS A 134 2.84 5.87 -1.31
CA CYS A 134 3.07 6.82 -2.39
C CYS A 134 3.91 8.01 -1.96
N GLY A 135 4.68 8.53 -2.91
CA GLY A 135 5.51 9.71 -2.74
C GLY A 135 5.87 10.31 -4.09
N ARG A 136 6.67 11.37 -4.06
CA ARG A 136 7.13 12.04 -5.27
C ARG A 136 8.19 11.20 -5.99
N GLU A 137 8.22 11.31 -7.32
CA GLU A 137 9.21 10.59 -8.12
C GLU A 137 10.65 10.95 -7.74
N GLU A 138 10.90 12.21 -7.44
CA GLU A 138 12.23 12.71 -7.09
C GLU A 138 12.81 12.13 -5.80
N THR A 139 11.97 11.62 -4.90
CA THR A 139 12.38 11.00 -3.63
C THR A 139 12.06 9.52 -3.57
N ALA A 140 11.70 8.91 -4.69
CA ALA A 140 11.14 7.55 -4.73
C ALA A 140 12.05 6.49 -4.11
N ASP A 141 13.36 6.56 -4.32
CA ASP A 141 14.28 5.54 -3.78
C ASP A 141 14.39 5.63 -2.25
N ALA A 142 14.50 6.83 -1.71
CA ALA A 142 14.53 7.05 -0.26
C ALA A 142 13.19 6.65 0.38
N ASP A 143 12.09 7.00 -0.26
CA ASP A 143 10.74 6.65 0.20
C ASP A 143 10.54 5.14 0.22
N GLN A 144 11.02 4.45 -0.81
CA GLN A 144 10.92 2.99 -0.87
C GLN A 144 11.63 2.32 0.30
N GLU A 145 12.81 2.82 0.66
CA GLU A 145 13.54 2.29 1.82
C GLU A 145 12.78 2.51 3.11
N THR A 146 12.19 3.70 3.30
CA THR A 146 11.36 3.99 4.47
C THR A 146 10.14 3.06 4.52
N PHE A 147 9.44 2.89 3.40
CA PHE A 147 8.28 1.99 3.33
C PHE A 147 8.67 0.55 3.64
N ARG A 148 9.82 0.11 3.13
CA ARG A 148 10.33 -1.24 3.41
C ARG A 148 10.57 -1.44 4.91
N GLN A 149 11.14 -0.45 5.58
CA GLN A 149 11.38 -0.50 7.02
C GLN A 149 10.06 -0.53 7.81
N ILE A 150 9.10 0.27 7.42
CA ILE A 150 7.78 0.32 8.07
C ILE A 150 7.08 -1.04 7.95
N LEU A 151 7.02 -1.60 6.75
CA LEU A 151 6.39 -2.91 6.54
C LEU A 151 7.18 -4.02 7.22
N GLY A 152 8.51 -3.91 7.28
CA GLY A 152 9.35 -4.86 8.00
C GLY A 152 9.07 -4.90 9.50
N SER A 153 8.49 -3.85 10.06
CA SER A 153 8.14 -3.75 11.48
C SER A 153 6.80 -4.38 11.84
N LEU A 154 6.09 -4.92 10.87
CA LEU A 154 4.75 -5.50 11.07
C LEU A 154 4.80 -6.62 12.12
N GLN A 155 3.89 -6.53 13.09
CA GLN A 155 3.72 -7.54 14.13
C GLN A 155 2.22 -7.81 14.33
N TYR A 156 1.84 -9.08 14.30
CA TYR A 156 0.48 -9.47 14.63
C TYR A 156 0.21 -9.27 16.11
N ILE A 157 -1.00 -8.88 16.42
CA ILE A 157 -1.44 -8.66 17.80
C ILE A 157 -1.92 -9.97 18.43
#